data_ba14f222a85a2e49fb6f92a1f7893ac0
#
_entry.id   ba14f222a85a2e49fb6f92a1f7893ac0
#
_cell.length_a   1.000
_cell.length_b   1.000
_cell.length_c   1.000
_cell.angle_alpha   90.00
_cell.angle_beta   90.00
_cell.angle_gamma   90.00
#
_symmetry.space_group_name_H-M   'P 1'
#
loop_
_entity.id
_entity.type
_entity.pdbx_description
1 polymer ?
#
loop_
_entity_poly.entity_id
_entity_poly.type
_entity_poly.pdbx_seq_one_letter_code
_entity_poly.pdbx_strand_id
1 'polypeptide(L)'
;MSKKRTIALTISAIAVALGIGAQFYTNHKIDQVLKNFPYTLDNQATLNVTQTAKNFFMRELIFSVKDSDAKSTNVISTKLTALPFFITAESQLSDQLVRQLNKTLNITIDKNTINSKFSPVGDYLQSDILTEFRDFANKSQNLSIGLHFLKNKEVELKTTLSGFNYDKDTKLEEIDGEARLVPVGANQYDLSSIDLTAKNAEVALLNGENTHVYMKNATYHFDVKPGEADKRDLSTKFSSDILRVANKSRTTEESQATAGGLNLLVKQNGVPSSINFHHEFKKLSDGSLSIKDGVNLLTKIFTQNDRFDSSLSVLSVNVPKNNQPYFNLQNAGLELKLANTDLTKANVDFKLNVESVKQTPADEERKWEAKGGKVNIQLDDYNVANELAFVPFLLDTIAEKEAPAKDNKDFLNAKDKWVKEFSGKTNIEAALKSFNMADLVLDDVSASDKTETLDNDQYNEHITLSANKASYPSAGFQFEKLAIDAPFKINHSKAHLSARFCS
;
A
#
# COMPACT_ATOMS: atom_id res chain seq x y z
N MET A 1 -59.68 -38.57 27.19
CA MET A 1 -58.35 -38.30 26.58
C MET A 1 -57.28 -38.50 27.63
N SER A 2 -56.22 -39.24 27.35
CA SER A 2 -55.16 -39.45 28.35
C SER A 2 -54.44 -38.13 28.62
N LYS A 3 -54.07 -37.85 29.91
CA LYS A 3 -53.31 -36.65 30.31
C LYS A 3 -52.11 -36.33 29.42
N LYS A 4 -51.45 -37.38 28.90
CA LYS A 4 -50.32 -37.24 27.93
C LYS A 4 -50.73 -36.62 26.59
N ARG A 5 -51.93 -36.94 26.06
CA ARG A 5 -52.42 -36.33 24.81
C ARG A 5 -52.80 -34.85 25.01
N THR A 6 -53.37 -34.51 26.14
CA THR A 6 -53.70 -33.11 26.45
C THR A 6 -52.46 -32.26 26.58
N ILE A 7 -51.40 -32.75 27.28
CA ILE A 7 -50.12 -32.05 27.42
C ILE A 7 -49.44 -31.88 26.02
N ALA A 8 -49.40 -32.93 25.20
CA ALA A 8 -48.83 -32.84 23.88
C ALA A 8 -49.56 -31.82 22.98
N LEU A 9 -50.91 -31.80 23.00
CA LEU A 9 -51.70 -30.80 22.28
C LEU A 9 -51.48 -29.38 22.76
N THR A 10 -51.33 -29.19 24.09
CA THR A 10 -51.08 -27.87 24.66
C THR A 10 -49.69 -27.35 24.30
N ILE A 11 -48.68 -28.23 24.35
CA ILE A 11 -47.29 -27.86 23.91
C ILE A 11 -47.28 -27.51 22.44
N SER A 12 -47.96 -28.32 21.57
CA SER A 12 -48.06 -28.04 20.16
C SER A 12 -48.77 -26.72 19.86
N ALA A 13 -49.87 -26.41 20.57
CA ALA A 13 -50.60 -25.15 20.41
C ALA A 13 -49.74 -23.95 20.83
N ILE A 14 -48.97 -24.06 21.92
CA ILE A 14 -48.02 -23.01 22.36
C ILE A 14 -46.89 -22.83 21.32
N ALA A 15 -46.31 -23.90 20.79
CA ALA A 15 -45.28 -23.84 19.79
C ALA A 15 -45.78 -23.18 18.49
N VAL A 16 -47.01 -23.49 18.05
CA VAL A 16 -47.65 -22.85 16.90
C VAL A 16 -47.91 -21.36 17.17
N ALA A 17 -48.43 -21.01 18.36
CA ALA A 17 -48.66 -19.61 18.71
C ALA A 17 -47.40 -18.79 18.80
N LEU A 18 -46.32 -19.36 19.37
CA LEU A 18 -44.98 -18.71 19.38
C LEU A 18 -44.44 -18.57 17.97
N GLY A 19 -44.58 -19.57 17.12
CA GLY A 19 -44.16 -19.51 15.71
C GLY A 19 -44.89 -18.40 14.92
N ILE A 20 -46.21 -18.28 15.09
CA ILE A 20 -47.03 -17.22 14.49
C ILE A 20 -46.61 -15.86 15.02
N GLY A 21 -46.42 -15.69 16.32
CA GLY A 21 -45.98 -14.44 16.93
C GLY A 21 -44.60 -14.01 16.46
N ALA A 22 -43.68 -14.95 16.36
CA ALA A 22 -42.33 -14.71 15.79
C ALA A 22 -42.42 -14.32 14.31
N GLN A 23 -43.34 -14.91 13.53
CA GLN A 23 -43.53 -14.53 12.13
C GLN A 23 -44.10 -13.11 12.01
N PHE A 24 -45.05 -12.71 12.86
CA PHE A 24 -45.56 -11.34 12.87
C PHE A 24 -44.44 -10.36 13.26
N TYR A 25 -43.61 -10.70 14.24
CA TYR A 25 -42.44 -9.88 14.62
C TYR A 25 -41.49 -9.73 13.45
N THR A 26 -41.13 -10.81 12.77
CA THR A 26 -40.24 -10.78 11.60
C THR A 26 -40.81 -9.91 10.48
N ASN A 27 -42.10 -10.07 10.16
CA ASN A 27 -42.78 -9.24 9.16
C ASN A 27 -42.79 -7.75 9.54
N HIS A 28 -43.05 -7.45 10.82
CA HIS A 28 -43.02 -6.08 11.33
C HIS A 28 -41.61 -5.46 11.18
N LYS A 29 -40.55 -6.20 11.48
CA LYS A 29 -39.17 -5.75 11.28
C LYS A 29 -38.86 -5.47 9.81
N ILE A 30 -39.29 -6.32 8.89
CA ILE A 30 -39.14 -6.07 7.46
C ILE A 30 -39.86 -4.79 7.07
N ASP A 31 -41.12 -4.61 7.51
CA ASP A 31 -41.89 -3.40 7.20
C ASP A 31 -41.24 -2.12 7.78
N GLN A 32 -40.59 -2.20 8.96
CA GLN A 32 -39.82 -1.11 9.52
C GLN A 32 -38.60 -0.75 8.66
N VAL A 33 -37.83 -1.74 8.20
CA VAL A 33 -36.67 -1.52 7.33
C VAL A 33 -37.09 -0.92 6.00
N LEU A 34 -38.18 -1.43 5.39
CA LEU A 34 -38.67 -0.90 4.11
C LEU A 34 -39.16 0.55 4.19
N LYS A 35 -39.59 1.03 5.36
CA LYS A 35 -39.96 2.42 5.59
C LYS A 35 -38.76 3.40 5.58
N ASN A 36 -37.55 2.90 5.74
CA ASN A 36 -36.33 3.73 5.69
C ASN A 36 -35.92 4.10 4.26
N PHE A 37 -36.55 3.52 3.24
CA PHE A 37 -36.34 3.93 1.86
C PHE A 37 -37.24 5.11 1.47
N PRO A 38 -36.76 6.01 0.60
CA PRO A 38 -35.51 5.97 -0.14
C PRO A 38 -34.29 6.26 0.75
N TYR A 39 -33.18 5.56 0.47
CA TYR A 39 -31.90 5.73 1.16
C TYR A 39 -30.95 6.54 0.28
N THR A 40 -30.42 7.64 0.80
CA THR A 40 -29.42 8.46 0.09
C THR A 40 -28.07 7.79 0.16
N LEU A 41 -27.52 7.43 -1.01
CA LEU A 41 -26.19 6.80 -1.12
C LEU A 41 -25.08 7.86 -1.03
N ASP A 42 -25.28 8.97 -1.73
CA ASP A 42 -24.45 10.15 -1.73
C ASP A 42 -25.31 11.38 -2.12
N ASN A 43 -24.70 12.51 -2.34
CA ASN A 43 -25.42 13.75 -2.71
C ASN A 43 -26.08 13.69 -4.10
N GLN A 44 -25.88 12.60 -4.87
CA GLN A 44 -26.32 12.52 -6.26
C GLN A 44 -27.19 11.29 -6.56
N ALA A 45 -27.25 10.30 -5.67
CA ALA A 45 -27.96 9.06 -5.92
C ALA A 45 -28.80 8.61 -4.73
N THR A 46 -30.01 8.08 -5.02
CA THR A 46 -30.89 7.47 -4.00
C THR A 46 -31.23 6.04 -4.38
N LEU A 47 -31.18 5.15 -3.38
CA LEU A 47 -31.63 3.77 -3.48
C LEU A 47 -33.11 3.70 -3.07
N ASN A 48 -33.94 3.24 -3.99
CA ASN A 48 -35.37 3.04 -3.77
C ASN A 48 -35.69 1.55 -3.71
N VAL A 49 -36.78 1.20 -3.04
CA VAL A 49 -37.32 -0.15 -3.02
C VAL A 49 -38.79 -0.10 -3.38
N THR A 50 -39.22 -1.00 -4.29
CA THR A 50 -40.62 -1.19 -4.66
C THR A 50 -40.99 -2.65 -4.32
N GLN A 51 -42.06 -2.82 -3.51
CA GLN A 51 -42.60 -4.11 -3.20
C GLN A 51 -43.64 -4.46 -4.26
N THR A 52 -43.41 -5.52 -5.05
CA THR A 52 -44.30 -5.98 -6.15
C THR A 52 -45.26 -7.04 -5.71
N ALA A 53 -44.89 -7.86 -4.71
CA ALA A 53 -45.74 -8.85 -4.11
C ALA A 53 -45.52 -8.97 -2.60
N LYS A 54 -46.58 -9.32 -1.86
CA LYS A 54 -46.54 -9.55 -0.41
C LYS A 54 -47.55 -10.63 -0.02
N ASN A 55 -47.06 -11.64 0.71
CA ASN A 55 -47.91 -12.56 1.46
C ASN A 55 -47.32 -12.79 2.87
N PHE A 56 -47.86 -13.70 3.65
CA PHE A 56 -47.44 -13.92 5.03
C PHE A 56 -46.01 -14.41 5.18
N PHE A 57 -45.50 -15.17 4.20
CA PHE A 57 -44.16 -15.74 4.24
C PHE A 57 -43.20 -15.18 3.19
N MET A 58 -43.69 -14.46 2.20
CA MET A 58 -42.90 -14.10 1.04
C MET A 58 -43.16 -12.64 0.59
N ARG A 59 -42.12 -11.99 0.09
CA ARG A 59 -42.18 -10.68 -0.56
C ARG A 59 -41.30 -10.66 -1.80
N GLU A 60 -41.75 -9.93 -2.79
CA GLU A 60 -40.92 -9.61 -3.95
C GLU A 60 -40.62 -8.13 -3.95
N LEU A 61 -39.31 -7.82 -4.05
CA LEU A 61 -38.79 -6.47 -3.97
C LEU A 61 -37.98 -6.18 -5.23
N ILE A 62 -38.08 -4.94 -5.73
CA ILE A 62 -37.22 -4.43 -6.77
C ILE A 62 -36.47 -3.24 -6.18
N PHE A 63 -35.15 -3.32 -6.18
CA PHE A 63 -34.29 -2.21 -5.82
C PHE A 63 -33.91 -1.43 -7.07
N SER A 64 -34.00 -0.11 -7.02
CA SER A 64 -33.65 0.78 -8.10
C SER A 64 -32.82 1.96 -7.58
N VAL A 65 -31.85 2.39 -8.37
CA VAL A 65 -31.07 3.59 -8.11
C VAL A 65 -31.62 4.72 -8.98
N LYS A 66 -31.88 5.86 -8.36
CA LYS A 66 -32.25 7.10 -9.02
C LYS A 66 -31.07 8.06 -8.92
N ASP A 67 -30.59 8.52 -10.06
CA ASP A 67 -29.50 9.50 -10.18
C ASP A 67 -29.99 10.95 -10.09
N SER A 68 -29.07 11.89 -10.18
CA SER A 68 -29.34 13.34 -10.19
C SER A 68 -30.29 13.78 -11.32
N ASP A 69 -30.26 13.06 -12.45
CA ASP A 69 -31.10 13.34 -13.62
C ASP A 69 -32.51 12.75 -13.50
N ALA A 70 -32.89 12.30 -12.31
CA ALA A 70 -34.16 11.66 -11.98
C ALA A 70 -34.45 10.35 -12.74
N LYS A 71 -33.45 9.78 -13.44
CA LYS A 71 -33.56 8.52 -14.14
C LYS A 71 -33.44 7.38 -13.13
N SER A 72 -34.47 6.52 -13.10
CA SER A 72 -34.48 5.33 -12.24
C SER A 72 -34.01 4.10 -13.02
N THR A 73 -33.04 3.39 -12.46
CA THR A 73 -32.52 2.13 -13.02
C THR A 73 -32.74 0.99 -12.03
N ASN A 74 -33.46 -0.03 -12.42
CA ASN A 74 -33.58 -1.25 -11.62
C ASN A 74 -32.21 -1.92 -11.55
N VAL A 75 -31.77 -2.25 -10.34
CA VAL A 75 -30.45 -2.86 -10.12
C VAL A 75 -30.53 -4.30 -9.65
N ILE A 76 -31.47 -4.61 -8.75
CA ILE A 76 -31.61 -5.93 -8.14
C ILE A 76 -33.09 -6.29 -8.01
N SER A 77 -33.47 -7.50 -8.36
CA SER A 77 -34.74 -8.16 -7.98
C SER A 77 -34.50 -9.16 -6.88
N THR A 78 -35.34 -9.16 -5.85
CA THR A 78 -35.18 -9.98 -4.65
C THR A 78 -36.47 -10.69 -4.30
N LYS A 79 -36.40 -12.02 -4.14
CA LYS A 79 -37.43 -12.82 -3.52
C LYS A 79 -37.04 -13.09 -2.07
N LEU A 80 -37.79 -12.53 -1.17
CA LEU A 80 -37.53 -12.60 0.26
C LEU A 80 -38.52 -13.60 0.89
N THR A 81 -38.01 -14.59 1.63
CA THR A 81 -38.78 -15.55 2.41
C THR A 81 -38.59 -15.23 3.88
N ALA A 82 -39.68 -14.86 4.56
CA ALA A 82 -39.72 -14.56 5.97
C ALA A 82 -40.18 -15.76 6.76
N LEU A 83 -39.31 -16.28 7.62
CA LEU A 83 -39.60 -17.32 8.59
C LEU A 83 -39.54 -16.75 10.01
N PRO A 84 -40.12 -17.42 11.04
CA PRO A 84 -39.96 -16.95 12.40
C PRO A 84 -38.49 -16.73 12.78
N PHE A 85 -38.10 -15.47 13.13
CA PHE A 85 -36.74 -15.07 13.50
C PHE A 85 -35.67 -15.29 12.43
N PHE A 86 -36.04 -15.59 11.19
CA PHE A 86 -35.12 -15.88 10.13
C PHE A 86 -35.68 -15.43 8.77
N ILE A 87 -34.83 -14.77 8.00
CA ILE A 87 -35.16 -14.26 6.68
C ILE A 87 -34.13 -14.79 5.69
N THR A 88 -34.57 -15.33 4.58
CA THR A 88 -33.71 -15.62 3.41
C THR A 88 -34.10 -14.73 2.25
N ALA A 89 -33.13 -14.32 1.47
CA ALA A 89 -33.35 -13.57 0.25
C ALA A 89 -32.56 -14.19 -0.89
N GLU A 90 -33.24 -14.47 -1.98
CA GLU A 90 -32.66 -14.86 -3.26
C GLU A 90 -32.77 -13.65 -4.18
N SER A 91 -31.63 -13.12 -4.61
CA SER A 91 -31.59 -11.93 -5.45
C SER A 91 -30.81 -12.17 -6.72
N GLN A 92 -31.14 -11.38 -7.74
CA GLN A 92 -30.46 -11.40 -9.04
C GLN A 92 -30.24 -9.96 -9.51
N LEU A 93 -29.15 -9.72 -10.21
CA LEU A 93 -28.94 -8.46 -10.92
C LEU A 93 -30.02 -8.31 -12.01
N SER A 94 -30.51 -7.09 -12.20
CA SER A 94 -31.44 -6.82 -13.31
C SER A 94 -30.74 -6.95 -14.65
N ASP A 95 -31.49 -7.32 -15.69
CA ASP A 95 -30.98 -7.43 -17.06
C ASP A 95 -30.36 -6.10 -17.54
N GLN A 96 -30.85 -4.96 -17.05
CA GLN A 96 -30.30 -3.65 -17.39
C GLN A 96 -28.92 -3.47 -16.81
N LEU A 97 -28.72 -3.82 -15.52
CA LEU A 97 -27.43 -3.76 -14.86
C LEU A 97 -26.45 -4.77 -15.44
N VAL A 98 -26.91 -6.01 -15.72
CA VAL A 98 -26.09 -7.03 -16.40
C VAL A 98 -25.58 -6.51 -17.74
N ARG A 99 -26.43 -5.94 -18.58
CA ARG A 99 -26.01 -5.35 -19.88
C ARG A 99 -24.99 -4.22 -19.69
N GLN A 100 -25.17 -3.38 -18.68
CA GLN A 100 -24.24 -2.29 -18.40
C GLN A 100 -22.89 -2.83 -17.93
N LEU A 101 -22.87 -3.78 -17.01
CA LEU A 101 -21.63 -4.43 -16.53
C LEU A 101 -20.92 -5.18 -17.66
N ASN A 102 -21.65 -5.93 -18.49
CA ASN A 102 -21.09 -6.61 -19.64
C ASN A 102 -20.35 -5.65 -20.58
N LYS A 103 -20.97 -4.48 -20.84
CA LYS A 103 -20.37 -3.45 -21.71
C LYS A 103 -19.15 -2.78 -21.04
N THR A 104 -19.26 -2.43 -19.76
CA THR A 104 -18.23 -1.68 -19.05
C THR A 104 -16.99 -2.52 -18.76
N LEU A 105 -17.20 -3.79 -18.39
CA LEU A 105 -16.13 -4.71 -18.00
C LEU A 105 -15.68 -5.62 -19.15
N ASN A 106 -16.32 -5.50 -20.33
CA ASN A 106 -16.02 -6.33 -21.50
C ASN A 106 -16.15 -7.84 -21.22
N ILE A 107 -17.23 -8.23 -20.54
CA ILE A 107 -17.53 -9.58 -20.12
C ILE A 107 -18.90 -10.01 -20.64
N THR A 108 -19.22 -11.29 -20.48
CA THR A 108 -20.58 -11.81 -20.61
C THR A 108 -20.95 -12.55 -19.34
N ILE A 109 -21.84 -11.97 -18.53
CA ILE A 109 -22.37 -12.64 -17.34
C ILE A 109 -23.36 -13.73 -17.81
N ASP A 110 -23.03 -14.98 -17.52
CA ASP A 110 -23.84 -16.14 -17.84
C ASP A 110 -24.84 -16.47 -16.70
N LYS A 111 -24.40 -16.25 -15.44
CA LYS A 111 -25.24 -16.47 -14.26
C LYS A 111 -24.81 -15.55 -13.12
N ASN A 112 -25.79 -15.05 -12.39
CA ASN A 112 -25.55 -14.32 -11.16
C ASN A 112 -26.57 -14.75 -10.11
N THR A 113 -26.11 -15.04 -8.89
CA THR A 113 -26.97 -15.38 -7.75
C THR A 113 -26.46 -14.66 -6.51
N ILE A 114 -27.38 -14.09 -5.75
CA ILE A 114 -27.10 -13.45 -4.46
C ILE A 114 -28.01 -14.11 -3.44
N ASN A 115 -27.42 -14.89 -2.53
CA ASN A 115 -28.14 -15.57 -1.47
C ASN A 115 -27.82 -14.89 -0.14
N SER A 116 -28.83 -14.34 0.50
CA SER A 116 -28.66 -13.68 1.78
C SER A 116 -29.49 -14.37 2.87
N LYS A 117 -28.93 -14.38 4.08
CA LYS A 117 -29.56 -14.87 5.31
C LYS A 117 -29.49 -13.78 6.35
N PHE A 118 -30.59 -13.51 6.99
CA PHE A 118 -30.69 -12.47 7.99
C PHE A 118 -31.50 -12.94 9.19
N SER A 119 -31.02 -12.64 10.40
CA SER A 119 -31.77 -12.89 11.63
C SER A 119 -32.10 -11.58 12.34
N PRO A 120 -33.38 -11.18 12.45
CA PRO A 120 -33.76 -9.95 13.12
C PRO A 120 -33.57 -9.98 14.64
N VAL A 121 -33.25 -11.14 15.21
CA VAL A 121 -33.04 -11.33 16.66
C VAL A 121 -31.58 -11.37 17.05
N GLY A 122 -30.68 -11.56 16.08
CA GLY A 122 -29.26 -11.80 16.35
C GLY A 122 -28.31 -10.84 15.69
N ASP A 123 -28.80 -9.76 15.04
CA ASP A 123 -27.98 -8.83 14.26
C ASP A 123 -26.95 -9.58 13.35
N TYR A 124 -27.43 -10.63 12.72
CA TYR A 124 -26.65 -11.50 11.85
C TYR A 124 -27.10 -11.32 10.40
N LEU A 125 -26.17 -10.99 9.52
CA LEU A 125 -26.38 -10.99 8.08
C LEU A 125 -25.24 -11.75 7.40
N GLN A 126 -25.59 -12.70 6.55
CA GLN A 126 -24.65 -13.31 5.60
C GLN A 126 -25.20 -13.11 4.21
N SER A 127 -24.35 -12.74 3.27
CA SER A 127 -24.71 -12.63 1.86
C SER A 127 -23.60 -13.23 1.00
N ASP A 128 -23.96 -14.21 0.17
CA ASP A 128 -23.04 -14.88 -0.75
C ASP A 128 -23.46 -14.53 -2.18
N ILE A 129 -22.58 -13.89 -2.91
CA ILE A 129 -22.72 -13.50 -4.31
C ILE A 129 -21.86 -14.43 -5.14
N LEU A 130 -22.45 -15.12 -6.11
CA LEU A 130 -21.76 -15.95 -7.08
C LEU A 130 -22.09 -15.45 -8.49
N THR A 131 -21.07 -15.12 -9.26
CA THR A 131 -21.19 -14.68 -10.65
C THR A 131 -20.32 -15.57 -11.53
N GLU A 132 -20.95 -16.24 -12.48
CA GLU A 132 -20.28 -16.98 -13.56
C GLU A 132 -20.32 -16.09 -14.81
N PHE A 133 -19.17 -15.88 -15.43
CA PHE A 133 -19.05 -14.99 -16.59
C PHE A 133 -17.97 -15.46 -17.55
N ARG A 134 -18.06 -15.03 -18.79
CA ARG A 134 -16.99 -15.15 -19.77
C ARG A 134 -16.29 -13.81 -19.91
N ASP A 135 -14.96 -13.84 -19.84
CA ASP A 135 -14.11 -12.68 -19.98
C ASP A 135 -13.85 -12.30 -21.45
N PHE A 136 -13.05 -11.25 -21.68
CA PHE A 136 -12.67 -10.82 -23.04
C PHE A 136 -12.08 -11.94 -23.91
N ALA A 137 -11.31 -12.86 -23.32
CA ALA A 137 -10.74 -14.00 -23.99
C ALA A 137 -11.75 -15.17 -24.17
N ASN A 138 -13.02 -14.96 -23.85
CA ASN A 138 -14.10 -15.96 -23.87
C ASN A 138 -13.82 -17.16 -22.95
N LYS A 139 -13.04 -16.97 -21.88
CA LYS A 139 -12.80 -17.99 -20.85
C LYS A 139 -13.88 -17.87 -19.78
N SER A 140 -14.39 -19.02 -19.34
CA SER A 140 -15.31 -19.08 -18.20
C SER A 140 -14.58 -18.77 -16.91
N GLN A 141 -15.11 -17.84 -16.14
CA GLN A 141 -14.56 -17.34 -14.90
C GLN A 141 -15.64 -17.31 -13.81
N ASN A 142 -15.20 -17.38 -12.56
CA ASN A 142 -16.05 -17.32 -11.38
C ASN A 142 -15.61 -16.20 -10.46
N LEU A 143 -16.55 -15.36 -10.02
CA LEU A 143 -16.40 -14.40 -8.95
C LEU A 143 -17.32 -14.81 -7.80
N SER A 144 -16.75 -15.02 -6.63
CA SER A 144 -17.49 -15.21 -5.38
C SER A 144 -17.19 -14.07 -4.43
N ILE A 145 -18.23 -13.49 -3.83
CA ILE A 145 -18.11 -12.47 -2.78
C ILE A 145 -18.99 -12.90 -1.61
N GLY A 146 -18.38 -13.13 -0.45
CA GLY A 146 -19.06 -13.38 0.81
C GLY A 146 -19.02 -12.13 1.68
N LEU A 147 -20.17 -11.71 2.19
CA LEU A 147 -20.32 -10.60 3.14
C LEU A 147 -20.94 -11.13 4.42
N HIS A 148 -20.25 -11.02 5.55
CA HIS A 148 -20.71 -11.50 6.85
C HIS A 148 -20.73 -10.37 7.87
N PHE A 149 -21.89 -10.06 8.42
CA PHE A 149 -22.02 -9.24 9.62
C PHE A 149 -21.99 -10.16 10.84
N LEU A 150 -21.02 -9.93 11.72
CA LEU A 150 -20.83 -10.73 12.91
C LEU A 150 -21.62 -10.13 14.12
N LYS A 151 -21.81 -10.91 15.17
CA LYS A 151 -22.52 -10.49 16.38
C LYS A 151 -21.89 -9.29 17.10
N ASN A 152 -20.59 -9.12 16.98
CA ASN A 152 -19.85 -7.96 17.48
C ASN A 152 -19.95 -6.73 16.57
N LYS A 153 -20.82 -6.79 15.54
CA LYS A 153 -21.00 -5.78 14.50
C LYS A 153 -19.82 -5.61 13.54
N GLU A 154 -18.81 -6.42 13.61
CA GLU A 154 -17.76 -6.45 12.57
C GLU A 154 -18.32 -6.99 11.27
N VAL A 155 -17.70 -6.56 10.16
CA VAL A 155 -18.06 -7.01 8.81
C VAL A 155 -16.84 -7.70 8.20
N GLU A 156 -17.03 -8.95 7.79
CA GLU A 156 -16.05 -9.69 7.00
C GLU A 156 -16.48 -9.73 5.53
N LEU A 157 -15.57 -9.38 4.66
CA LEU A 157 -15.70 -9.47 3.20
C LEU A 157 -14.69 -10.49 2.69
N LYS A 158 -15.14 -11.52 1.96
CA LYS A 158 -14.27 -12.50 1.29
C LYS A 158 -14.56 -12.46 -0.20
N THR A 159 -13.50 -12.43 -1.01
CA THR A 159 -13.62 -12.39 -2.46
C THR A 159 -12.69 -13.43 -3.07
N THR A 160 -13.19 -14.22 -3.99
CA THR A 160 -12.38 -15.10 -4.85
C THR A 160 -12.71 -14.85 -6.30
N LEU A 161 -11.69 -14.70 -7.13
CA LEU A 161 -11.81 -14.54 -8.58
C LEU A 161 -10.89 -15.56 -9.25
N SER A 162 -11.45 -16.50 -10.02
CA SER A 162 -10.66 -17.54 -10.70
C SER A 162 -9.75 -16.96 -11.78
N GLY A 163 -10.16 -15.88 -12.42
CA GLY A 163 -9.37 -15.15 -13.40
C GLY A 163 -10.19 -14.07 -14.09
N PHE A 164 -9.49 -13.17 -14.78
CA PHE A 164 -10.13 -12.10 -15.53
C PHE A 164 -9.21 -11.54 -16.60
N ASN A 165 -9.58 -11.65 -17.86
CA ASN A 165 -8.96 -10.97 -18.97
C ASN A 165 -9.84 -9.77 -19.33
N TYR A 166 -9.40 -8.56 -18.95
CA TYR A 166 -10.14 -7.33 -19.26
C TYR A 166 -9.99 -6.96 -20.74
N ASP A 167 -8.79 -7.12 -21.26
CA ASP A 167 -8.43 -6.94 -22.66
C ASP A 167 -7.23 -7.86 -23.02
N LYS A 168 -6.54 -7.61 -24.13
CA LYS A 168 -5.36 -8.39 -24.54
C LYS A 168 -4.15 -8.18 -23.65
N ASP A 169 -4.10 -7.06 -22.91
CA ASP A 169 -2.92 -6.56 -22.19
C ASP A 169 -3.11 -6.54 -20.66
N THR A 170 -4.35 -6.72 -20.18
CA THR A 170 -4.67 -6.74 -18.75
C THR A 170 -5.31 -8.07 -18.36
N LYS A 171 -4.61 -8.82 -17.51
CA LYS A 171 -5.00 -10.17 -17.08
C LYS A 171 -4.75 -10.35 -15.58
N LEU A 172 -5.68 -11.00 -14.92
CA LEU A 172 -5.60 -11.38 -13.52
C LEU A 172 -5.91 -12.88 -13.40
N GLU A 173 -5.20 -13.58 -12.52
CA GLU A 173 -5.40 -15.01 -12.29
C GLU A 173 -5.38 -15.32 -10.80
N GLU A 174 -6.36 -16.10 -10.34
CA GLU A 174 -6.46 -16.60 -8.97
C GLU A 174 -6.25 -15.50 -7.93
N ILE A 175 -7.24 -14.62 -7.80
CA ILE A 175 -7.24 -13.56 -6.78
C ILE A 175 -8.11 -14.01 -5.63
N ASP A 176 -7.53 -14.00 -4.43
CA ASP A 176 -8.24 -14.17 -3.17
C ASP A 176 -8.09 -12.91 -2.33
N GLY A 177 -9.19 -12.44 -1.76
CA GLY A 177 -9.22 -11.27 -0.92
C GLY A 177 -10.05 -11.48 0.33
N GLU A 178 -9.57 -10.99 1.46
CA GLU A 178 -10.31 -10.90 2.70
C GLU A 178 -10.14 -9.49 3.28
N ALA A 179 -11.25 -8.88 3.71
CA ALA A 179 -11.20 -7.60 4.41
C ALA A 179 -12.10 -7.65 5.65
N ARG A 180 -11.68 -6.96 6.70
CA ARG A 180 -12.45 -6.82 7.94
C ARG A 180 -12.66 -5.36 8.26
N LEU A 181 -13.91 -5.02 8.56
CA LEU A 181 -14.33 -3.70 9.00
C LEU A 181 -14.82 -3.77 10.44
N VAL A 182 -14.45 -2.81 11.26
CA VAL A 182 -14.87 -2.69 12.66
C VAL A 182 -15.72 -1.44 12.86
N PRO A 183 -16.75 -1.49 13.70
CA PRO A 183 -17.57 -0.32 13.98
C PRO A 183 -16.78 0.70 14.82
N VAL A 184 -16.79 1.96 14.39
CA VAL A 184 -16.16 3.10 15.09
C VAL A 184 -17.18 4.12 15.58
N GLY A 185 -18.46 3.92 15.25
CA GLY A 185 -19.57 4.79 15.65
C GLY A 185 -20.93 4.24 15.22
N ALA A 186 -21.98 4.99 15.44
CA ALA A 186 -23.30 4.63 14.95
C ALA A 186 -23.31 4.70 13.42
N ASN A 187 -23.36 3.55 12.74
CA ASN A 187 -23.34 3.41 11.28
C ASN A 187 -22.03 3.83 10.60
N GLN A 188 -20.92 3.86 11.33
CA GLN A 188 -19.59 4.13 10.77
C GLN A 188 -18.70 2.92 11.01
N TYR A 189 -17.94 2.56 9.97
CA TYR A 189 -17.01 1.45 9.99
C TYR A 189 -15.63 1.95 9.57
N ASP A 190 -14.60 1.40 10.17
CA ASP A 190 -13.21 1.60 9.76
C ASP A 190 -12.61 0.26 9.33
N LEU A 191 -11.65 0.31 8.44
CA LEU A 191 -10.95 -0.85 7.95
C LEU A 191 -10.00 -1.36 9.03
N SER A 192 -10.12 -2.63 9.41
CA SER A 192 -9.23 -3.29 10.37
C SER A 192 -8.15 -4.11 9.68
N SER A 193 -8.50 -4.86 8.63
CA SER A 193 -7.50 -5.62 7.89
C SER A 193 -7.90 -5.83 6.43
N ILE A 194 -6.89 -6.00 5.58
CA ILE A 194 -7.01 -6.50 4.20
C ILE A 194 -5.93 -7.55 3.99
N ASP A 195 -6.33 -8.69 3.43
CA ASP A 195 -5.46 -9.71 2.88
C ASP A 195 -5.82 -9.91 1.41
N LEU A 196 -4.85 -9.73 0.52
CA LEU A 196 -5.01 -9.98 -0.92
C LEU A 196 -3.89 -10.87 -1.41
N THR A 197 -4.23 -11.85 -2.23
CA THR A 197 -3.27 -12.67 -2.96
C THR A 197 -3.63 -12.69 -4.43
N ALA A 198 -2.63 -12.68 -5.29
CA ALA A 198 -2.79 -12.84 -6.73
C ALA A 198 -1.70 -13.77 -7.24
N LYS A 199 -2.08 -14.84 -7.91
CA LYS A 199 -1.11 -15.78 -8.49
C LYS A 199 -0.38 -15.15 -9.65
N ASN A 200 -1.10 -14.52 -10.56
CA ASN A 200 -0.54 -13.73 -11.65
C ASN A 200 -1.40 -12.49 -11.88
N ALA A 201 -0.74 -11.35 -12.08
CA ALA A 201 -1.37 -10.12 -12.50
C ALA A 201 -0.52 -9.46 -13.59
N GLU A 202 -1.12 -9.14 -14.72
CA GLU A 202 -0.52 -8.34 -15.80
C GLU A 202 -1.44 -7.16 -16.07
N VAL A 203 -0.92 -5.94 -15.93
CA VAL A 203 -1.70 -4.71 -16.06
C VAL A 203 -0.96 -3.75 -16.98
N ALA A 204 -1.65 -3.27 -18.01
CA ALA A 204 -1.16 -2.17 -18.83
C ALA A 204 -1.40 -0.83 -18.13
N LEU A 205 -0.36 -0.05 -17.94
CA LEU A 205 -0.48 1.30 -17.39
C LEU A 205 -0.89 2.30 -18.48
N LEU A 206 -1.87 3.14 -18.15
CA LEU A 206 -2.44 4.15 -19.08
C LEU A 206 -1.56 5.41 -19.21
N ASN A 207 -0.25 5.28 -19.10
CA ASN A 207 0.69 6.42 -19.17
C ASN A 207 1.13 6.81 -20.60
N GLY A 208 0.47 6.29 -21.63
CA GLY A 208 0.79 6.57 -23.04
C GLY A 208 2.01 5.83 -23.59
N GLU A 209 2.75 5.08 -22.77
CA GLU A 209 4.01 4.43 -23.13
C GLU A 209 3.92 2.91 -23.29
N ASN A 210 2.74 2.32 -23.40
CA ASN A 210 2.56 0.86 -23.45
C ASN A 210 3.33 0.10 -22.36
N THR A 211 3.40 0.66 -21.16
CA THR A 211 4.07 0.04 -20.03
C THR A 211 3.19 -1.04 -19.43
N HIS A 212 3.74 -2.24 -19.28
CA HIS A 212 3.08 -3.39 -18.64
C HIS A 212 3.78 -3.72 -17.33
N VAL A 213 3.00 -3.95 -16.31
CA VAL A 213 3.46 -4.46 -15.01
C VAL A 213 2.93 -5.87 -14.85
N TYR A 214 3.85 -6.80 -14.65
CA TYR A 214 3.55 -8.20 -14.35
C TYR A 214 4.01 -8.55 -12.94
N MET A 215 3.14 -9.20 -12.17
CA MET A 215 3.45 -9.72 -10.83
C MET A 215 3.09 -11.20 -10.76
N LYS A 216 3.91 -11.97 -10.06
CA LYS A 216 3.68 -13.38 -9.78
C LYS A 216 3.69 -13.64 -8.29
N ASN A 217 2.71 -14.43 -7.80
CA ASN A 217 2.53 -14.75 -6.39
C ASN A 217 2.61 -13.49 -5.52
N ALA A 218 1.84 -12.46 -5.94
CA ALA A 218 1.80 -11.21 -5.20
C ALA A 218 0.89 -11.38 -3.97
N THR A 219 1.35 -10.87 -2.82
CA THR A 219 0.56 -10.81 -1.59
C THR A 219 0.58 -9.39 -1.06
N TYR A 220 -0.56 -8.94 -0.56
CA TYR A 220 -0.69 -7.68 0.15
C TYR A 220 -1.45 -7.93 1.44
N HIS A 221 -0.86 -7.50 2.55
CA HIS A 221 -1.49 -7.55 3.86
C HIS A 221 -1.45 -6.17 4.50
N PHE A 222 -2.59 -5.73 5.00
CA PHE A 222 -2.74 -4.51 5.77
C PHE A 222 -3.49 -4.82 7.06
N ASP A 223 -3.00 -4.33 8.18
CA ASP A 223 -3.58 -4.55 9.52
C ASP A 223 -3.56 -3.26 10.32
N VAL A 224 -4.65 -2.99 11.02
CA VAL A 224 -4.83 -1.85 11.91
C VAL A 224 -5.16 -2.37 13.29
N LYS A 225 -4.35 -2.01 14.29
CA LYS A 225 -4.60 -2.34 15.70
C LYS A 225 -4.90 -1.07 16.49
N PRO A 226 -5.88 -1.10 17.38
CA PRO A 226 -6.07 -0.03 18.37
C PRO A 226 -4.78 0.17 19.16
N GLY A 227 -4.34 1.42 19.25
CA GLY A 227 -3.23 1.84 20.09
C GLY A 227 -3.71 2.47 21.41
N GLU A 228 -2.82 3.16 22.10
CA GLU A 228 -3.16 3.91 23.31
C GLU A 228 -3.88 5.22 22.95
N ALA A 229 -4.86 5.61 23.77
CA ALA A 229 -5.69 6.81 23.57
C ALA A 229 -6.35 6.80 22.16
N ASP A 230 -6.34 7.91 21.45
CA ASP A 230 -6.88 8.03 20.08
C ASP A 230 -5.85 7.68 18.99
N LYS A 231 -4.94 6.75 19.28
CA LYS A 231 -3.91 6.30 18.34
C LYS A 231 -4.20 4.89 17.83
N ARG A 232 -3.54 4.53 16.73
CA ARG A 232 -3.60 3.20 16.11
C ARG A 232 -2.26 2.81 15.55
N ASP A 233 -2.01 1.51 15.49
CA ASP A 233 -0.83 0.92 14.86
C ASP A 233 -1.22 0.35 13.50
N LEU A 234 -0.42 0.67 12.48
CA LEU A 234 -0.62 0.23 11.11
C LEU A 234 0.52 -0.69 10.69
N SER A 235 0.19 -1.75 9.99
CA SER A 235 1.18 -2.64 9.39
C SER A 235 0.79 -2.94 7.94
N THR A 236 1.71 -2.69 7.01
CA THR A 236 1.54 -3.01 5.59
C THR A 236 2.66 -3.93 5.16
N LYS A 237 2.31 -5.04 4.53
CA LYS A 237 3.27 -5.97 3.90
C LYS A 237 2.88 -6.16 2.44
N PHE A 238 3.87 -6.13 1.59
CA PHE A 238 3.73 -6.52 0.19
C PHE A 238 4.86 -7.47 -0.17
N SER A 239 4.53 -8.54 -0.89
CA SER A 239 5.55 -9.42 -1.46
C SER A 239 5.17 -9.85 -2.87
N SER A 240 6.17 -10.15 -3.68
CA SER A 240 6.00 -10.76 -5.00
C SER A 240 7.23 -11.59 -5.35
N ASP A 241 7.03 -12.80 -5.84
CA ASP A 241 8.14 -13.63 -6.32
C ASP A 241 8.82 -13.00 -7.53
N ILE A 242 8.03 -12.39 -8.41
CA ILE A 242 8.51 -11.69 -9.61
C ILE A 242 7.68 -10.42 -9.79
N LEU A 243 8.36 -9.29 -9.89
CA LEU A 243 7.82 -8.03 -10.40
C LEU A 243 8.57 -7.69 -11.69
N ARG A 244 7.86 -7.59 -12.81
CA ARG A 244 8.43 -7.22 -14.10
C ARG A 244 7.73 -5.98 -14.65
N VAL A 245 8.51 -5.00 -15.06
CA VAL A 245 8.04 -3.82 -15.78
C VAL A 245 8.60 -3.87 -17.19
N ALA A 246 7.74 -3.88 -18.18
CA ALA A 246 8.13 -3.93 -19.60
C ALA A 246 7.49 -2.77 -20.35
N ASN A 247 8.28 -2.12 -21.22
CA ASN A 247 7.77 -1.12 -22.16
C ASN A 247 7.68 -1.78 -23.54
N LYS A 248 6.47 -1.97 -24.05
CA LYS A 248 6.21 -2.55 -25.38
C LYS A 248 6.16 -1.43 -26.43
N SER A 249 7.31 -0.97 -26.90
CA SER A 249 7.37 -0.05 -28.05
C SER A 249 6.91 -0.74 -29.34
N ARG A 250 6.21 -0.01 -30.21
CA ARG A 250 5.69 -0.53 -31.49
C ARG A 250 6.80 -0.91 -32.52
N THR A 251 8.03 -0.58 -32.25
CA THR A 251 9.05 -0.58 -33.34
C THR A 251 10.33 -1.37 -33.05
N THR A 252 10.54 -2.06 -32.02
CA THR A 252 11.73 -2.86 -31.70
C THR A 252 12.09 -2.76 -30.19
N GLU A 253 12.42 -3.89 -29.64
CA GLU A 253 13.07 -4.12 -28.36
C GLU A 253 12.29 -3.68 -27.11
N GLU A 254 11.67 -4.68 -26.50
CA GLU A 254 11.09 -4.58 -25.16
C GLU A 254 12.21 -4.27 -24.16
N SER A 255 12.26 -3.05 -23.66
CA SER A 255 13.01 -2.78 -22.44
C SER A 255 12.21 -3.34 -21.25
N GLN A 256 12.77 -4.29 -20.53
CA GLN A 256 12.12 -4.83 -19.35
C GLN A 256 13.07 -4.82 -18.17
N ALA A 257 12.52 -4.51 -16.99
CA ALA A 257 13.19 -4.69 -15.71
C ALA A 257 12.47 -5.78 -14.92
N THR A 258 13.22 -6.67 -14.30
CA THR A 258 12.66 -7.75 -13.50
C THR A 258 13.28 -7.72 -12.11
N ALA A 259 12.45 -7.65 -11.07
CA ALA A 259 12.84 -7.86 -9.69
C ALA A 259 12.30 -9.22 -9.22
N GLY A 260 13.15 -10.01 -8.60
CA GLY A 260 12.83 -11.30 -8.01
C GLY A 260 12.84 -11.23 -6.48
N GLY A 261 11.89 -11.87 -5.82
CA GLY A 261 11.81 -11.95 -4.37
C GLY A 261 11.66 -10.60 -3.68
N LEU A 262 10.75 -9.76 -4.19
CA LEU A 262 10.47 -8.45 -3.61
C LEU A 262 9.64 -8.59 -2.33
N ASN A 263 10.11 -7.96 -1.24
CA ASN A 263 9.38 -7.85 0.02
C ASN A 263 9.45 -6.42 0.54
N LEU A 264 8.30 -5.86 0.88
CA LEU A 264 8.15 -4.57 1.54
C LEU A 264 7.38 -4.75 2.84
N LEU A 265 7.90 -4.21 3.91
CA LEU A 265 7.22 -4.10 5.20
C LEU A 265 7.25 -2.65 5.65
N VAL A 266 6.10 -2.12 6.04
CA VAL A 266 5.97 -0.80 6.67
C VAL A 266 5.15 -0.96 7.94
N LYS A 267 5.66 -0.45 9.05
CA LYS A 267 4.96 -0.38 10.34
C LYS A 267 4.97 1.04 10.83
N GLN A 268 3.82 1.49 11.29
CA GLN A 268 3.65 2.81 11.89
C GLN A 268 2.93 2.62 13.21
N ASN A 269 3.54 3.02 14.31
CA ASN A 269 2.96 2.94 15.64
C ASN A 269 2.56 4.33 16.12
N GLY A 270 1.46 4.41 16.84
CA GLY A 270 0.99 5.66 17.44
C GLY A 270 0.46 6.68 16.43
N VAL A 271 -0.14 6.22 15.34
CA VAL A 271 -0.76 7.10 14.34
C VAL A 271 -2.08 7.65 14.90
N PRO A 272 -2.29 8.98 14.93
CA PRO A 272 -3.56 9.56 15.40
C PRO A 272 -4.75 9.05 14.58
N SER A 273 -5.83 8.64 15.26
CA SER A 273 -7.05 8.14 14.60
C SER A 273 -7.76 9.19 13.74
N SER A 274 -7.48 10.48 13.98
CA SER A 274 -8.00 11.60 13.18
C SER A 274 -7.41 11.68 11.76
N ILE A 275 -6.31 10.97 11.46
CA ILE A 275 -5.70 10.97 10.13
C ILE A 275 -6.51 10.07 9.22
N ASN A 276 -7.15 10.67 8.21
CA ASN A 276 -7.87 9.94 7.17
C ASN A 276 -6.97 9.74 5.95
N PHE A 277 -6.23 8.63 5.95
CA PHE A 277 -5.35 8.26 4.81
C PHE A 277 -6.10 8.15 3.49
N HIS A 278 -7.35 7.67 3.49
CA HIS A 278 -8.15 7.58 2.27
C HIS A 278 -8.35 8.96 1.62
N HIS A 279 -8.64 9.98 2.42
CA HIS A 279 -8.78 11.35 1.91
C HIS A 279 -7.47 11.90 1.34
N GLU A 280 -6.35 11.62 1.99
CA GLU A 280 -5.03 12.04 1.53
C GLU A 280 -4.58 11.28 0.26
N PHE A 281 -4.79 9.96 0.20
CA PHE A 281 -4.48 9.16 -0.99
C PHE A 281 -5.39 9.45 -2.19
N LYS A 282 -6.63 9.88 -1.96
CA LYS A 282 -7.51 10.29 -3.06
C LYS A 282 -6.93 11.49 -3.83
N LYS A 283 -6.28 12.43 -3.15
CA LYS A 283 -5.58 13.54 -3.79
C LYS A 283 -4.41 13.08 -4.68
N LEU A 284 -3.74 11.98 -4.32
CA LEU A 284 -2.70 11.35 -5.15
C LEU A 284 -3.28 10.73 -6.43
N SER A 285 -4.41 10.05 -6.33
CA SER A 285 -5.03 9.35 -7.46
C SER A 285 -5.63 10.30 -8.50
N ASP A 286 -6.03 11.51 -8.10
CA ASP A 286 -6.64 12.50 -8.99
C ASP A 286 -5.62 13.20 -9.93
N GLY A 287 -4.32 12.82 -9.85
CA GLY A 287 -3.27 13.29 -10.76
C GLY A 287 -2.91 14.78 -10.62
N SER A 288 -3.43 15.45 -9.59
CA SER A 288 -3.29 16.90 -9.38
C SER A 288 -2.15 17.27 -8.41
N LEU A 289 -1.40 16.28 -7.90
CA LEU A 289 -0.34 16.53 -6.92
C LEU A 289 0.94 17.05 -7.61
N SER A 290 1.35 18.23 -7.20
CA SER A 290 2.70 18.70 -7.45
C SER A 290 3.71 17.86 -6.65
N ILE A 291 5.00 17.86 -7.05
CA ILE A 291 6.09 17.21 -6.30
C ILE A 291 6.08 17.69 -4.83
N LYS A 292 5.84 19.00 -4.62
CA LYS A 292 5.73 19.61 -3.29
C LYS A 292 4.60 19.02 -2.44
N ASP A 293 3.43 18.78 -3.03
CA ASP A 293 2.30 18.19 -2.32
C ASP A 293 2.56 16.73 -1.99
N GLY A 294 3.23 15.99 -2.88
CA GLY A 294 3.71 14.62 -2.63
C GLY A 294 4.68 14.56 -1.45
N VAL A 295 5.64 15.48 -1.39
CA VAL A 295 6.59 15.59 -0.25
C VAL A 295 5.85 15.95 1.04
N ASN A 296 4.91 16.90 1.01
CA ASN A 296 4.12 17.27 2.18
C ASN A 296 3.28 16.09 2.69
N LEU A 297 2.72 15.29 1.80
CA LEU A 297 1.98 14.08 2.17
C LEU A 297 2.90 13.04 2.80
N LEU A 298 4.04 12.75 2.19
CA LEU A 298 5.05 11.85 2.76
C LEU A 298 5.51 12.35 4.13
N THR A 299 5.79 13.65 4.25
CA THR A 299 6.15 14.27 5.52
C THR A 299 5.08 13.99 6.58
N LYS A 300 3.80 14.20 6.29
CA LYS A 300 2.72 13.87 7.24
C LYS A 300 2.71 12.39 7.61
N ILE A 301 2.84 11.49 6.64
CA ILE A 301 2.86 10.05 6.89
C ILE A 301 4.02 9.65 7.81
N PHE A 302 5.21 10.22 7.59
CA PHE A 302 6.40 9.90 8.38
C PHE A 302 6.45 10.59 9.74
N THR A 303 5.80 11.74 9.90
CA THR A 303 5.96 12.59 11.10
C THR A 303 4.80 12.52 12.07
N GLN A 304 3.64 12.02 11.64
CA GLN A 304 2.46 11.90 12.49
C GLN A 304 2.32 10.49 13.09
N ASN A 305 3.41 9.94 13.59
CA ASN A 305 3.46 8.68 14.32
C ASN A 305 4.55 8.73 15.38
N ASP A 306 4.47 7.85 16.39
CA ASP A 306 5.49 7.76 17.44
C ASP A 306 6.71 6.97 16.92
N ARG A 307 6.49 6.01 16.04
CA ARG A 307 7.51 5.17 15.45
C ARG A 307 7.14 4.72 14.04
N PHE A 308 8.10 4.81 13.14
CA PHE A 308 8.04 4.30 11.78
C PHE A 308 9.16 3.30 11.53
N ASP A 309 8.82 2.08 11.11
CA ASP A 309 9.78 1.07 10.70
C ASP A 309 9.44 0.64 9.27
N SER A 310 10.39 0.67 8.37
CA SER A 310 10.23 0.10 7.03
C SER A 310 11.39 -0.77 6.64
N SER A 311 11.11 -1.82 5.88
CA SER A 311 12.13 -2.62 5.24
C SER A 311 11.71 -2.98 3.82
N LEU A 312 12.66 -2.89 2.91
CA LEU A 312 12.55 -3.34 1.52
C LEU A 312 13.66 -4.33 1.24
N SER A 313 13.34 -5.50 0.74
CA SER A 313 14.35 -6.45 0.28
C SER A 313 14.01 -6.98 -1.10
N VAL A 314 15.04 -7.27 -1.88
CA VAL A 314 14.94 -7.86 -3.20
C VAL A 314 16.08 -8.86 -3.39
N LEU A 315 15.76 -10.07 -3.86
CA LEU A 315 16.78 -11.08 -4.14
C LEU A 315 17.56 -10.76 -5.40
N SER A 316 16.90 -10.25 -6.43
CA SER A 316 17.58 -9.86 -7.66
C SER A 316 16.85 -8.75 -8.40
N VAL A 317 17.59 -7.89 -9.08
CA VAL A 317 17.07 -6.96 -10.10
C VAL A 317 17.88 -7.13 -11.36
N ASN A 318 17.20 -7.38 -12.48
CA ASN A 318 17.81 -7.50 -13.80
C ASN A 318 17.19 -6.49 -14.74
N VAL A 319 18.03 -5.69 -15.38
CA VAL A 319 17.65 -4.76 -16.44
C VAL A 319 18.48 -5.10 -17.67
N PRO A 320 17.92 -5.78 -18.67
CA PRO A 320 18.60 -6.02 -19.94
C PRO A 320 18.58 -4.75 -20.81
N LYS A 321 19.55 -4.66 -21.71
CA LYS A 321 19.58 -3.70 -22.79
C LYS A 321 19.93 -4.46 -24.07
N ASN A 322 19.11 -4.32 -25.13
CA ASN A 322 19.27 -5.09 -26.36
C ASN A 322 19.35 -6.60 -26.11
N ASN A 323 18.47 -7.14 -25.27
CA ASN A 323 18.42 -8.54 -24.85
C ASN A 323 19.72 -9.10 -24.21
N GLN A 324 20.64 -8.22 -23.80
CA GLN A 324 21.85 -8.58 -23.07
C GLN A 324 21.75 -8.07 -21.62
N PRO A 325 22.29 -8.80 -20.64
CA PRO A 325 22.34 -8.32 -19.25
C PRO A 325 23.10 -7.00 -19.18
N TYR A 326 22.40 -5.91 -18.86
CA TYR A 326 23.01 -4.58 -18.74
C TYR A 326 23.27 -4.20 -17.29
N PHE A 327 22.27 -4.41 -16.43
CA PHE A 327 22.37 -4.14 -15.01
C PHE A 327 21.85 -5.33 -14.22
N ASN A 328 22.60 -5.75 -13.21
CA ASN A 328 22.23 -6.82 -12.31
C ASN A 328 22.54 -6.39 -10.87
N LEU A 329 21.58 -6.56 -9.99
CA LEU A 329 21.72 -6.37 -8.54
C LEU A 329 21.27 -7.65 -7.85
N GLN A 330 22.00 -8.07 -6.82
CA GLN A 330 21.69 -9.27 -6.04
C GLN A 330 21.65 -8.98 -4.55
N ASN A 331 20.68 -9.57 -3.87
CA ASN A 331 20.46 -9.51 -2.43
C ASN A 331 20.64 -8.10 -1.86
N ALA A 332 19.72 -7.21 -2.25
CA ALA A 332 19.67 -5.87 -1.69
C ALA A 332 18.60 -5.78 -0.61
N GLY A 333 18.93 -5.09 0.47
CA GLY A 333 18.03 -4.79 1.58
C GLY A 333 18.21 -3.37 2.07
N LEU A 334 17.10 -2.70 2.33
CA LEU A 334 17.03 -1.37 2.92
C LEU A 334 16.15 -1.46 4.17
N GLU A 335 16.62 -0.88 5.26
CA GLU A 335 15.84 -0.71 6.49
C GLU A 335 15.88 0.76 6.89
N LEU A 336 14.74 1.30 7.28
CA LEU A 336 14.61 2.64 7.85
C LEU A 336 13.77 2.53 9.12
N LYS A 337 14.32 3.01 10.23
CA LYS A 337 13.61 3.14 11.51
C LYS A 337 13.67 4.59 11.94
N LEU A 338 12.53 5.11 12.30
CA LEU A 338 12.39 6.48 12.81
C LEU A 338 11.57 6.40 14.09
N ALA A 339 12.15 6.84 15.19
CA ALA A 339 11.46 7.01 16.46
C ALA A 339 11.29 8.51 16.73
N ASN A 340 10.03 8.94 16.79
CA ASN A 340 9.64 10.33 16.92
C ASN A 340 9.01 10.56 18.30
N THR A 341 9.78 10.99 19.25
CA THR A 341 9.21 11.62 20.45
C THR A 341 8.95 13.11 20.23
N ASP A 342 9.77 13.72 19.39
CA ASP A 342 9.68 15.10 18.92
C ASP A 342 10.48 15.17 17.60
N LEU A 343 9.93 15.78 16.55
CA LEU A 343 10.62 15.92 15.26
C LEU A 343 11.91 16.74 15.32
N THR A 344 12.07 17.55 16.35
CA THR A 344 13.32 18.29 16.62
C THR A 344 14.40 17.44 17.29
N LYS A 345 14.04 16.22 17.76
CA LYS A 345 14.91 15.27 18.46
C LYS A 345 14.55 13.83 18.11
N ALA A 346 14.60 13.51 16.83
CA ALA A 346 14.28 12.17 16.35
C ALA A 346 15.51 11.25 16.32
N ASN A 347 15.28 9.95 16.49
CA ASN A 347 16.29 8.93 16.27
C ASN A 347 16.00 8.23 14.93
N VAL A 348 17.01 8.21 14.06
CA VAL A 348 16.93 7.59 12.73
C VAL A 348 17.99 6.50 12.62
N ASP A 349 17.59 5.31 12.19
CA ASP A 349 18.49 4.20 11.86
C ASP A 349 18.19 3.76 10.42
N PHE A 350 19.11 4.03 9.51
CA PHE A 350 19.02 3.63 8.10
C PHE A 350 20.13 2.64 7.79
N LYS A 351 19.75 1.53 7.16
CA LYS A 351 20.69 0.49 6.72
C LYS A 351 20.43 0.12 5.26
N LEU A 352 21.47 0.13 4.48
CA LEU A 352 21.49 -0.42 3.12
C LEU A 352 22.54 -1.52 3.04
N ASN A 353 22.15 -2.68 2.55
CA ASN A 353 23.04 -3.80 2.27
C ASN A 353 22.84 -4.26 0.83
N VAL A 354 23.92 -4.50 0.11
CA VAL A 354 23.89 -5.02 -1.25
C VAL A 354 24.99 -6.05 -1.40
N GLU A 355 24.65 -7.29 -1.77
CA GLU A 355 25.64 -8.33 -1.97
C GLU A 355 26.48 -8.08 -3.21
N SER A 356 25.83 -7.79 -4.35
CA SER A 356 26.53 -7.40 -5.58
C SER A 356 25.70 -6.50 -6.48
N VAL A 357 26.38 -5.60 -7.15
CA VAL A 357 25.85 -4.80 -8.28
C VAL A 357 26.83 -4.90 -9.43
N LYS A 358 26.31 -5.16 -10.61
CA LYS A 358 27.10 -5.25 -11.83
C LYS A 358 26.44 -4.52 -12.98
N GLN A 359 27.21 -3.74 -13.69
CA GLN A 359 26.82 -3.13 -14.97
C GLN A 359 27.73 -3.61 -16.08
N THR A 360 27.12 -4.07 -17.18
CA THR A 360 27.81 -4.66 -18.33
C THR A 360 27.40 -3.94 -19.62
N PRO A 361 27.85 -2.70 -19.86
CA PRO A 361 27.65 -2.03 -21.14
C PRO A 361 28.41 -2.75 -22.25
N ALA A 362 28.11 -2.43 -23.53
CA ALA A 362 28.84 -2.98 -24.68
C ALA A 362 30.31 -2.56 -24.68
N ASP A 363 30.62 -1.42 -24.10
CA ASP A 363 31.97 -0.89 -23.96
C ASP A 363 32.65 -1.53 -22.75
N GLU A 364 33.72 -2.29 -22.96
CA GLU A 364 34.45 -2.99 -21.90
C GLU A 364 35.02 -2.04 -20.84
N GLU A 365 35.45 -0.84 -21.23
CA GLU A 365 36.04 0.15 -20.35
C GLU A 365 35.02 0.74 -19.35
N ARG A 366 33.72 0.58 -19.63
CA ARG A 366 32.62 1.05 -18.77
C ARG A 366 31.97 -0.05 -17.93
N LYS A 367 32.49 -1.28 -18.02
CA LYS A 367 32.02 -2.37 -17.15
C LYS A 367 32.49 -2.15 -15.74
N TRP A 368 31.58 -2.34 -14.80
CA TRP A 368 31.94 -2.30 -13.38
C TRP A 368 31.15 -3.32 -12.56
N GLU A 369 31.76 -3.74 -11.46
CA GLU A 369 31.17 -4.62 -10.47
C GLU A 369 31.53 -4.13 -9.07
N ALA A 370 30.52 -4.08 -8.17
CA ALA A 370 30.70 -3.80 -6.75
C ALA A 370 30.14 -4.94 -5.93
N LYS A 371 30.82 -5.34 -4.85
CA LYS A 371 30.42 -6.43 -3.95
C LYS A 371 30.47 -5.99 -2.49
N GLY A 372 29.53 -6.52 -1.71
CA GLY A 372 29.50 -6.37 -0.26
C GLY A 372 29.31 -4.91 0.18
N GLY A 373 28.50 -4.15 -0.57
CA GLY A 373 28.17 -2.77 -0.24
C GLY A 373 27.30 -2.68 1.01
N LYS A 374 27.69 -1.84 1.96
CA LYS A 374 26.92 -1.55 3.18
C LYS A 374 26.95 -0.07 3.47
N VAL A 375 25.81 0.49 3.87
CA VAL A 375 25.71 1.84 4.42
C VAL A 375 24.87 1.76 5.68
N ASN A 376 25.36 2.35 6.74
CA ASN A 376 24.67 2.47 8.03
C ASN A 376 24.68 3.94 8.43
N ILE A 377 23.51 4.52 8.66
CA ILE A 377 23.34 5.90 9.09
C ILE A 377 22.54 5.88 10.38
N GLN A 378 23.13 6.38 11.44
CA GLN A 378 22.49 6.56 12.74
C GLN A 378 22.48 8.05 13.08
N LEU A 379 21.30 8.55 13.36
CA LEU A 379 21.08 9.94 13.77
C LEU A 379 20.40 9.91 15.13
N ASP A 380 21.01 10.49 16.13
CA ASP A 380 20.48 10.54 17.50
C ASP A 380 20.18 12.01 17.88
N ASP A 381 19.01 12.23 18.49
CA ASP A 381 18.50 13.54 18.87
C ASP A 381 18.52 14.54 17.68
N TYR A 382 18.27 14.06 16.49
CA TYR A 382 18.42 14.76 15.23
C TYR A 382 17.20 15.62 14.89
N ASN A 383 17.42 16.84 14.38
CA ASN A 383 16.35 17.74 13.97
C ASN A 383 15.81 17.39 12.59
N VAL A 384 14.97 16.34 12.51
CA VAL A 384 14.33 15.91 11.26
C VAL A 384 13.39 16.98 10.69
N ALA A 385 12.78 17.81 11.55
CA ALA A 385 11.91 18.89 11.10
C ALA A 385 12.66 19.91 10.23
N ASN A 386 13.92 20.17 10.55
CA ASN A 386 14.80 21.04 9.77
C ASN A 386 15.09 20.46 8.38
N GLU A 387 15.38 19.14 8.29
CA GLU A 387 15.58 18.44 7.02
C GLU A 387 14.33 18.50 6.15
N LEU A 388 13.19 18.17 6.71
CA LEU A 388 11.91 18.18 6.00
C LEU A 388 11.52 19.57 5.50
N ALA A 389 11.89 20.61 6.21
CA ALA A 389 11.69 22.00 5.78
C ALA A 389 12.59 22.39 4.60
N PHE A 390 13.77 21.77 4.46
CA PHE A 390 14.72 22.06 3.39
C PHE A 390 14.47 21.23 2.11
N VAL A 391 13.94 20.00 2.23
CA VAL A 391 13.69 19.08 1.11
C VAL A 391 12.94 19.72 -0.08
N PRO A 392 11.87 20.52 0.08
CA PRO A 392 11.18 21.15 -1.04
C PRO A 392 12.09 22.03 -1.90
N PHE A 393 12.98 22.79 -1.28
CA PHE A 393 13.95 23.65 -1.98
C PHE A 393 14.99 22.84 -2.77
N LEU A 394 15.41 21.70 -2.21
CA LEU A 394 16.33 20.78 -2.89
C LEU A 394 15.66 20.14 -4.12
N LEU A 395 14.41 19.73 -3.99
CA LEU A 395 13.64 19.11 -5.10
C LEU A 395 13.33 20.10 -6.21
N ASP A 396 12.98 21.34 -5.90
CA ASP A 396 12.78 22.39 -6.88
C ASP A 396 14.08 22.62 -7.70
N THR A 397 15.23 22.63 -7.02
CA THR A 397 16.55 22.73 -7.66
C THR A 397 16.86 21.57 -8.61
N ILE A 398 16.49 20.34 -8.22
CA ILE A 398 16.69 19.12 -9.06
C ILE A 398 15.73 19.15 -10.26
N ALA A 399 14.50 19.59 -10.08
CA ALA A 399 13.48 19.64 -11.13
C ALA A 399 13.80 20.64 -12.24
N GLU A 400 14.43 21.77 -11.89
CA GLU A 400 14.80 22.84 -12.83
C GLU A 400 16.00 22.48 -13.74
N LYS A 401 16.67 21.31 -13.50
CA LYS A 401 17.87 20.84 -14.26
C LYS A 401 19.01 21.85 -14.37
N GLU A 402 18.88 22.99 -13.76
CA GLU A 402 19.91 24.02 -13.66
C GLU A 402 20.43 24.03 -12.22
N ALA A 403 21.74 24.18 -12.07
CA ALA A 403 22.28 24.43 -10.72
C ALA A 403 21.57 25.67 -10.16
N PRO A 404 21.14 25.67 -8.88
CA PRO A 404 20.47 26.84 -8.31
C PRO A 404 21.35 28.04 -8.63
N ALA A 405 20.78 29.04 -9.28
CA ALA A 405 21.50 30.24 -9.60
C ALA A 405 22.15 30.72 -8.28
N LYS A 406 23.41 31.04 -8.33
CA LYS A 406 24.14 31.56 -7.12
C LYS A 406 23.40 32.72 -6.43
N ASP A 407 22.39 33.24 -7.11
CA ASP A 407 21.56 34.40 -6.70
C ASP A 407 20.15 34.00 -6.23
N ASN A 408 19.79 32.70 -6.13
CA ASN A 408 18.49 32.29 -5.57
C ASN A 408 18.49 32.55 -4.05
N LYS A 409 18.03 33.73 -3.66
CA LYS A 409 18.02 34.17 -2.25
C LYS A 409 17.19 33.26 -1.35
N ASP A 410 16.11 32.70 -1.86
CA ASP A 410 15.22 31.83 -1.06
C ASP A 410 15.92 30.49 -0.76
N PHE A 411 16.60 29.90 -1.73
CA PHE A 411 17.43 28.71 -1.52
C PHE A 411 18.58 28.98 -0.57
N LEU A 412 19.29 30.10 -0.74
CA LEU A 412 20.42 30.46 0.15
C LEU A 412 19.94 30.68 1.58
N ASN A 413 18.82 31.39 1.77
CA ASN A 413 18.23 31.61 3.09
C ASN A 413 17.76 30.29 3.74
N ALA A 414 17.13 29.39 2.95
CA ALA A 414 16.72 28.09 3.43
C ALA A 414 17.92 27.21 3.82
N LYS A 415 18.99 27.24 3.01
CA LYS A 415 20.26 26.57 3.30
C LYS A 415 20.91 27.11 4.56
N ASP A 416 21.00 28.44 4.71
CA ASP A 416 21.60 29.05 5.89
C ASP A 416 20.83 28.75 7.17
N LYS A 417 19.47 28.71 7.06
CA LYS A 417 18.60 28.26 8.15
C LYS A 417 18.85 26.80 8.49
N TRP A 418 18.88 25.93 7.49
CA TRP A 418 19.12 24.49 7.66
C TRP A 418 20.44 24.22 8.37
N VAL A 419 21.53 24.89 7.96
CA VAL A 419 22.85 24.75 8.59
C VAL A 419 22.83 25.24 10.05
N LYS A 420 22.14 26.37 10.34
CA LYS A 420 22.07 26.93 11.69
C LYS A 420 21.24 26.12 12.67
N GLU A 421 20.20 25.46 12.17
CA GLU A 421 19.29 24.63 12.99
C GLU A 421 19.69 23.15 13.01
N PHE A 422 20.85 22.83 12.41
CA PHE A 422 21.40 21.47 12.49
C PHE A 422 21.73 21.14 13.96
N SER A 423 21.20 20.02 14.43
CA SER A 423 21.47 19.55 15.79
C SER A 423 21.37 18.03 15.86
N GLY A 424 22.08 17.44 16.81
CA GLY A 424 22.09 16.01 17.05
C GLY A 424 23.47 15.39 16.82
N LYS A 425 23.49 14.05 16.84
CA LYS A 425 24.66 13.25 16.54
C LYS A 425 24.43 12.47 15.27
N THR A 426 25.43 12.42 14.41
CA THR A 426 25.40 11.58 13.23
C THR A 426 26.52 10.56 13.28
N ASN A 427 26.25 9.32 12.87
CA ASN A 427 27.22 8.29 12.63
C ASN A 427 26.90 7.65 11.28
N ILE A 428 27.71 7.95 10.28
CA ILE A 428 27.59 7.42 8.93
C ILE A 428 28.73 6.44 8.71
N GLU A 429 28.43 5.21 8.38
CA GLU A 429 29.39 4.17 8.07
C GLU A 429 29.09 3.61 6.70
N ALA A 430 30.09 3.54 5.83
CA ALA A 430 29.99 2.90 4.53
C ALA A 430 31.12 1.86 4.38
N ALA A 431 30.81 0.73 3.81
CA ALA A 431 31.80 -0.29 3.49
C ALA A 431 31.51 -0.91 2.14
N LEU A 432 32.58 -1.30 1.47
CA LEU A 432 32.55 -1.96 0.18
C LEU A 432 33.64 -3.02 0.14
N LYS A 433 33.27 -4.29 -0.07
CA LYS A 433 34.23 -5.39 -0.10
C LYS A 433 35.14 -5.32 -1.32
N SER A 434 34.57 -5.08 -2.50
CA SER A 434 35.34 -4.86 -3.71
C SER A 434 34.60 -3.99 -4.73
N PHE A 435 35.36 -3.22 -5.49
CA PHE A 435 34.90 -2.50 -6.67
C PHE A 435 35.92 -2.65 -7.80
N ASN A 436 35.44 -3.02 -8.97
CA ASN A 436 36.26 -3.17 -10.18
C ASN A 436 35.60 -2.41 -11.33
N MET A 437 36.32 -1.53 -11.96
CA MET A 437 35.93 -0.80 -13.18
C MET A 437 37.16 -0.55 -14.06
N ALA A 438 37.22 -1.20 -15.23
CA ALA A 438 38.40 -1.20 -16.06
C ALA A 438 39.68 -1.61 -15.25
N ASP A 439 40.64 -0.74 -15.12
CA ASP A 439 41.86 -0.91 -14.32
C ASP A 439 41.79 -0.34 -12.90
N LEU A 440 40.65 0.29 -12.52
CA LEU A 440 40.39 0.74 -11.15
C LEU A 440 39.94 -0.45 -10.30
N VAL A 441 40.72 -0.78 -9.28
CA VAL A 441 40.43 -1.85 -8.31
C VAL A 441 40.47 -1.26 -6.91
N LEU A 442 39.41 -1.48 -6.15
CA LEU A 442 39.32 -1.12 -4.75
C LEU A 442 38.92 -2.37 -3.95
N ASP A 443 39.67 -2.69 -2.90
CA ASP A 443 39.37 -3.83 -2.02
C ASP A 443 39.27 -3.38 -0.56
N ASP A 444 38.25 -3.92 0.14
CA ASP A 444 37.94 -3.68 1.56
C ASP A 444 37.96 -2.20 1.94
N VAL A 445 37.20 -1.40 1.19
CA VAL A 445 37.07 0.04 1.47
C VAL A 445 36.06 0.23 2.61
N SER A 446 36.42 1.05 3.58
CA SER A 446 35.49 1.54 4.60
C SER A 446 35.65 3.04 4.82
N ALA A 447 34.56 3.71 5.08
CA ALA A 447 34.52 5.11 5.42
C ALA A 447 33.57 5.31 6.61
N SER A 448 33.90 6.21 7.51
CA SER A 448 32.98 6.67 8.53
C SER A 448 33.05 8.17 8.72
N ASP A 449 31.93 8.76 9.04
CA ASP A 449 31.79 10.14 9.43
C ASP A 449 30.95 10.20 10.72
N LYS A 450 31.54 10.74 11.79
CA LYS A 450 30.89 10.92 13.08
C LYS A 450 30.87 12.39 13.42
N THR A 451 29.67 12.94 13.53
CA THR A 451 29.47 14.34 13.87
C THR A 451 28.66 14.45 15.16
N GLU A 452 29.11 15.28 16.08
CA GLU A 452 28.41 15.61 17.32
C GLU A 452 28.30 17.12 17.45
N THR A 453 27.07 17.60 17.55
CA THR A 453 26.83 19.04 17.84
C THR A 453 27.18 19.34 19.30
N LEU A 454 28.00 20.37 19.48
CA LEU A 454 28.32 20.93 20.78
C LEU A 454 27.51 22.21 21.00
N ASP A 455 27.50 22.73 22.22
CA ASP A 455 26.88 24.03 22.50
C ASP A 455 27.54 25.17 21.71
N ASN A 456 26.78 26.19 21.33
CA ASN A 456 27.26 27.43 20.69
C ASN A 456 27.84 27.29 19.28
N ASP A 457 27.09 26.68 18.36
CA ASP A 457 27.44 26.54 16.92
C ASP A 457 28.80 25.85 16.67
N GLN A 458 29.19 24.96 17.57
CA GLN A 458 30.38 24.14 17.43
C GLN A 458 30.01 22.69 17.25
N TYR A 459 30.74 21.97 16.39
CA TYR A 459 30.64 20.53 16.28
C TYR A 459 32.01 19.89 16.12
N ASN A 460 32.10 18.66 16.66
CA ASN A 460 33.22 17.78 16.41
C ASN A 460 32.80 16.86 15.24
N GLU A 461 33.68 16.74 14.28
CA GLU A 461 33.54 15.83 13.17
C GLU A 461 34.76 14.92 13.12
N HIS A 462 34.55 13.63 12.87
CA HIS A 462 35.61 12.64 12.76
C HIS A 462 35.40 11.78 11.53
N ILE A 463 36.24 12.02 10.53
CA ILE A 463 36.19 11.28 9.27
C ILE A 463 37.30 10.23 9.26
N THR A 464 36.94 8.98 8.97
CA THR A 464 37.89 7.90 8.69
C THR A 464 37.69 7.35 7.31
N LEU A 465 38.77 7.00 6.63
CA LEU A 465 38.74 6.28 5.36
C LEU A 465 39.84 5.20 5.38
N SER A 466 39.52 3.98 5.02
CA SER A 466 40.51 2.92 4.84
C SER A 466 40.26 2.11 3.59
N ALA A 467 41.31 1.56 3.01
CA ALA A 467 41.25 0.59 1.94
C ALA A 467 42.43 -0.37 2.04
N ASN A 468 42.22 -1.67 1.88
CA ASN A 468 43.32 -2.64 1.82
C ASN A 468 44.10 -2.51 0.53
N LYS A 469 43.40 -2.21 -0.58
CA LYS A 469 44.02 -1.92 -1.87
C LYS A 469 43.22 -0.86 -2.63
N ALA A 470 43.94 0.07 -3.20
CA ALA A 470 43.43 1.01 -4.19
C ALA A 470 44.42 1.12 -5.33
N SER A 471 44.05 0.71 -6.53
CA SER A 471 44.94 0.64 -7.70
C SER A 471 44.23 1.20 -8.92
N TYR A 472 44.91 2.16 -9.58
CA TYR A 472 44.51 2.73 -10.88
C TYR A 472 45.77 2.96 -11.71
N PRO A 473 46.37 1.87 -12.31
CA PRO A 473 47.63 1.90 -12.97
C PRO A 473 47.74 2.90 -14.13
N SER A 474 46.68 3.07 -14.92
CA SER A 474 46.65 4.06 -16.00
C SER A 474 46.78 5.51 -15.52
N ALA A 475 46.41 5.80 -14.28
CA ALA A 475 46.63 7.10 -13.61
C ALA A 475 47.91 7.15 -12.78
N GLY A 476 48.72 6.08 -12.79
CA GLY A 476 49.95 6.00 -11.99
C GLY A 476 49.72 5.91 -10.47
N PHE A 477 48.55 5.37 -10.06
CA PHE A 477 48.12 5.38 -8.67
C PHE A 477 48.02 3.93 -8.18
N GLN A 478 48.73 3.62 -7.08
CA GLN A 478 48.61 2.34 -6.38
C GLN A 478 48.92 2.54 -4.90
N PHE A 479 47.99 2.13 -4.05
CA PHE A 479 48.17 2.10 -2.60
C PHE A 479 47.83 0.73 -2.05
N GLU A 480 48.62 0.31 -1.08
CA GLU A 480 48.32 -0.83 -0.19
C GLU A 480 48.18 -0.28 1.23
N LYS A 481 47.06 -0.63 1.87
CA LYS A 481 46.76 -0.19 3.25
C LYS A 481 46.63 1.33 3.41
N LEU A 482 45.81 1.97 2.58
CA LEU A 482 45.44 3.35 2.76
C LEU A 482 44.66 3.52 4.08
N ALA A 483 45.02 4.44 4.90
CA ALA A 483 44.26 4.86 6.08
C ALA A 483 44.32 6.37 6.25
N ILE A 484 43.16 7.00 6.40
CA ILE A 484 43.00 8.42 6.73
C ILE A 484 42.19 8.48 8.02
N ASP A 485 42.67 9.27 8.96
CA ASP A 485 42.03 9.57 10.23
C ASP A 485 42.10 11.08 10.45
N ALA A 486 40.95 11.72 10.38
CA ALA A 486 40.86 13.18 10.31
C ALA A 486 39.81 13.72 11.30
N PRO A 487 40.20 14.04 12.53
CA PRO A 487 39.34 14.76 13.46
C PRO A 487 39.29 16.26 13.12
N PHE A 488 38.09 16.82 13.11
CA PHE A 488 37.83 18.22 12.87
C PHE A 488 37.10 18.85 14.05
N LYS A 489 37.44 20.08 14.36
CA LYS A 489 36.61 20.98 15.16
C LYS A 489 36.13 22.11 14.28
N ILE A 490 34.85 22.19 14.07
CA ILE A 490 34.24 23.20 13.22
C ILE A 490 33.52 24.21 14.13
N ASN A 491 33.88 25.49 13.96
CA ASN A 491 33.15 26.59 14.54
C ASN A 491 32.66 27.45 13.37
N HIS A 492 31.42 27.88 13.35
CA HIS A 492 30.85 28.68 12.28
C HIS A 492 31.66 29.94 11.94
N SER A 493 32.51 30.41 12.84
CA SER A 493 33.39 31.53 12.60
C SER A 493 34.81 31.18 12.16
N LYS A 494 35.28 29.93 12.36
CA LYS A 494 36.64 29.49 11.99
C LYS A 494 36.74 27.97 11.93
N ALA A 495 37.03 27.40 10.76
CA ALA A 495 37.34 25.97 10.59
C ALA A 495 38.82 25.71 10.96
N HIS A 496 39.08 24.82 11.92
CA HIS A 496 40.43 24.30 12.20
C HIS A 496 40.54 22.88 11.71
N LEU A 497 41.41 22.65 10.75
CA LEU A 497 41.67 21.35 10.13
C LEU A 497 42.92 20.73 10.76
N SER A 498 42.81 19.52 11.34
CA SER A 498 43.95 18.68 11.70
C SER A 498 43.75 17.28 11.07
N ALA A 499 44.48 16.98 10.00
CA ALA A 499 44.44 15.66 9.36
C ALA A 499 45.74 14.90 9.63
N ARG A 500 45.65 13.62 10.00
CA ARG A 500 46.80 12.70 10.06
C ARG A 500 46.67 11.70 8.90
N PHE A 501 47.69 11.71 8.05
CA PHE A 501 47.84 10.69 7.00
C PHE A 501 48.85 9.65 7.46
N CYS A 502 48.44 8.39 7.54
CA CYS A 502 49.34 7.26 7.76
C CYS A 502 49.42 6.47 6.44
N SER A 503 50.58 6.41 5.84
CA SER A 503 50.91 5.58 4.66
C SER A 503 51.64 4.32 5.10
#